data_d732bbb86bbd7428aebc7a1c27fa60ed
#
_entry.id   d732bbb86bbd7428aebc7a1c27fa60ed
#
_cell.length_a   1.000
_cell.length_b   1.000
_cell.length_c   1.000
_cell.angle_alpha   90.00
_cell.angle_beta   90.00
_cell.angle_gamma   90.00
#
_symmetry.space_group_name_H-M   'P 1'
#
loop_
_entity.id
_entity.type
_entity.pdbx_description
1 polymer ?
#
loop_
_entity_poly.entity_id
_entity_poly.type
_entity_poly.pdbx_seq_one_letter_code
_entity_poly.pdbx_strand_id
1 'polypeptide(L)'
;MTDKTHAATVKTQAAPEAGRMVLDEVAINAARRSLDSGAVTPSYGPWRKDIIKLLNDSLATELVCVLRYKRHHFTASGLSSPKIAEEFLVHANEESAHADRLAQRIVQLGGEPDFSPDSLTQRSHAAYDQSTDLKSMIKSNLIAERVAIEAYSQIIGLIGDKDSTTRRLIEDILSDEQEHADELKDWLTE
;
A
#
# COMPACT_ATOMS: atom_id res chain seq x y z
N MET A 1 19.43 39.28 -54.53
CA MET A 1 19.45 38.75 -53.16
C MET A 1 18.15 38.02 -52.94
N THR A 2 18.16 36.69 -53.07
CA THR A 2 16.98 35.83 -52.98
C THR A 2 17.01 35.10 -51.64
N ASP A 3 16.07 35.46 -50.80
CA ASP A 3 15.85 34.88 -49.52
C ASP A 3 15.19 33.48 -49.69
N LYS A 4 15.85 32.41 -49.20
CA LYS A 4 15.35 31.06 -49.19
C LYS A 4 14.84 30.76 -47.79
N THR A 5 13.55 30.96 -47.54
CA THR A 5 12.85 30.46 -46.36
C THR A 5 12.78 28.96 -46.41
N HIS A 6 13.49 28.27 -45.47
CA HIS A 6 13.35 26.83 -45.24
C HIS A 6 12.07 26.56 -44.43
N ALA A 7 11.06 26.03 -45.10
CA ALA A 7 9.89 25.51 -44.47
C ALA A 7 10.23 24.16 -43.83
N ALA A 8 10.24 24.10 -42.50
CA ALA A 8 10.36 22.86 -41.75
C ALA A 8 9.07 22.04 -41.92
N THR A 9 9.18 20.91 -42.58
CA THR A 9 8.08 19.95 -42.75
C THR A 9 7.80 19.28 -41.44
N VAL A 10 6.72 19.65 -40.77
CA VAL A 10 6.18 18.91 -39.61
C VAL A 10 5.67 17.55 -40.10
N LYS A 11 6.38 16.49 -39.83
CA LYS A 11 5.89 15.14 -40.08
C LYS A 11 4.74 14.85 -39.08
N THR A 12 3.54 14.87 -39.59
CA THR A 12 2.34 14.37 -38.86
C THR A 12 2.56 12.88 -38.62
N GLN A 13 2.70 12.48 -37.36
CA GLN A 13 2.71 11.06 -37.02
C GLN A 13 1.33 10.46 -37.29
N ALA A 14 1.29 9.41 -38.11
CA ALA A 14 0.09 8.61 -38.32
C ALA A 14 -0.37 8.01 -37.00
N ALA A 15 -1.70 8.01 -36.77
CA ALA A 15 -2.30 7.31 -35.65
C ALA A 15 -1.89 5.82 -35.66
N PRO A 16 -1.64 5.19 -34.51
CA PRO A 16 -1.25 3.79 -34.47
C PRO A 16 -2.35 2.92 -35.09
N GLU A 17 -1.97 2.02 -35.98
CA GLU A 17 -2.89 1.00 -36.56
C GLU A 17 -3.53 0.21 -35.40
N ALA A 18 -4.85 0.13 -35.40
CA ALA A 18 -5.62 -0.58 -34.36
C ALA A 18 -5.17 -2.06 -34.29
N GLY A 19 -4.62 -2.45 -33.11
CA GLY A 19 -4.22 -3.82 -32.81
C GLY A 19 -2.72 -4.09 -32.75
N ARG A 20 -1.85 -3.11 -33.05
CA ARG A 20 -0.40 -3.28 -32.95
C ARG A 20 0.12 -2.77 -31.62
N MET A 21 0.84 -3.61 -30.86
CA MET A 21 1.52 -3.19 -29.63
C MET A 21 2.79 -2.42 -30.00
N VAL A 22 2.79 -1.10 -29.78
CA VAL A 22 3.93 -0.20 -30.00
C VAL A 22 4.14 0.68 -28.76
N LEU A 23 5.41 0.95 -28.44
CA LEU A 23 5.78 1.84 -27.37
C LEU A 23 5.62 3.30 -27.81
N ASP A 24 5.28 4.17 -26.85
CA ASP A 24 5.25 5.62 -27.05
C ASP A 24 6.68 6.20 -26.96
N GLU A 25 7.32 6.37 -28.09
CA GLU A 25 8.67 6.93 -28.19
C GLU A 25 8.75 8.39 -27.70
N VAL A 26 7.65 9.13 -27.72
CA VAL A 26 7.62 10.51 -27.20
C VAL A 26 7.71 10.49 -25.68
N ALA A 27 6.96 9.62 -25.02
CA ALA A 27 7.02 9.40 -23.58
C ALA A 27 8.39 8.89 -23.13
N ILE A 28 8.98 7.92 -23.86
CA ILE A 28 10.33 7.39 -23.59
C ILE A 28 11.39 8.51 -23.68
N ASN A 29 11.32 9.34 -24.70
CA ASN A 29 12.25 10.47 -24.87
C ASN A 29 12.04 11.58 -23.82
N ALA A 30 10.82 11.78 -23.33
CA ALA A 30 10.55 12.67 -22.21
C ALA A 30 11.17 12.14 -20.92
N ALA A 31 11.06 10.82 -20.64
CA ALA A 31 11.67 10.19 -19.48
C ALA A 31 13.20 10.31 -19.45
N ARG A 32 13.89 10.23 -20.61
CA ARG A 32 15.35 10.45 -20.72
C ARG A 32 15.83 11.82 -20.24
N ARG A 33 14.95 12.82 -20.29
CA ARG A 33 15.27 14.22 -19.94
C ARG A 33 14.81 14.63 -18.55
N SER A 34 14.02 13.77 -17.88
CA SER A 34 13.44 14.04 -16.57
C SER A 34 14.08 13.12 -15.54
N LEU A 35 15.12 13.57 -14.86
CA LEU A 35 15.88 12.79 -13.89
C LEU A 35 15.50 13.11 -12.44
N ASP A 36 14.85 14.25 -12.20
CA ASP A 36 14.62 14.80 -10.85
C ASP A 36 13.60 14.00 -10.02
N SER A 37 12.72 13.25 -10.68
CA SER A 37 11.62 12.54 -10.02
C SER A 37 11.90 11.04 -9.79
N GLY A 38 13.09 10.54 -10.03
CA GLY A 38 13.51 9.16 -9.76
C GLY A 38 12.59 8.11 -10.40
N ALA A 39 11.82 7.42 -9.59
CA ALA A 39 10.92 6.34 -10.02
C ALA A 39 9.67 6.84 -10.79
N VAL A 40 9.34 8.12 -10.72
CA VAL A 40 8.17 8.71 -11.38
C VAL A 40 8.58 9.36 -12.69
N THR A 41 8.03 8.88 -13.81
CA THR A 41 8.26 9.46 -15.13
C THR A 41 7.20 10.52 -15.48
N PRO A 42 7.44 11.42 -16.47
CA PRO A 42 6.47 12.45 -16.83
C PRO A 42 5.10 11.92 -17.29
N SER A 43 5.03 10.66 -17.72
CA SER A 43 3.78 9.98 -18.11
C SER A 43 2.97 9.45 -16.91
N TYR A 44 3.52 9.48 -15.70
CA TYR A 44 2.78 9.12 -14.49
C TYR A 44 1.61 10.09 -14.29
N GLY A 45 0.40 9.62 -14.25
CA GLY A 45 -0.79 10.45 -14.33
C GLY A 45 -1.08 11.31 -13.08
N PRO A 46 -2.20 12.05 -13.08
CA PRO A 46 -2.52 13.03 -12.05
C PRO A 46 -2.89 12.43 -10.68
N TRP A 47 -3.16 11.13 -10.64
CA TRP A 47 -3.59 10.37 -9.44
C TRP A 47 -2.50 10.14 -8.39
N ARG A 48 -1.26 10.60 -8.61
CA ARG A 48 -0.13 10.39 -7.69
C ARG A 48 -0.42 10.83 -6.26
N LYS A 49 -1.07 11.99 -6.08
CA LYS A 49 -1.42 12.51 -4.76
C LYS A 49 -2.44 11.63 -4.04
N ASP A 50 -3.42 11.12 -4.77
CA ASP A 50 -4.45 10.24 -4.21
C ASP A 50 -3.85 8.89 -3.79
N ILE A 51 -2.94 8.33 -4.60
CA ILE A 51 -2.22 7.11 -4.26
C ILE A 51 -1.35 7.31 -3.00
N ILE A 52 -0.59 8.41 -2.90
CA ILE A 52 0.20 8.74 -1.72
C ILE A 52 -0.70 8.85 -0.47
N LYS A 53 -1.88 9.46 -0.60
CA LYS A 53 -2.83 9.55 0.50
C LYS A 53 -3.32 8.16 0.94
N LEU A 54 -3.76 7.31 0.00
CA LEU A 54 -4.20 5.94 0.28
C LEU A 54 -3.10 5.13 0.97
N LEU A 55 -1.85 5.24 0.51
CA LEU A 55 -0.70 4.57 1.13
C LEU A 55 -0.42 5.10 2.56
N ASN A 56 -0.59 6.39 2.83
CA ASN A 56 -0.44 6.94 4.18
C ASN A 56 -1.55 6.50 5.13
N ASP A 57 -2.77 6.33 4.64
CA ASP A 57 -3.88 5.79 5.44
C ASP A 57 -3.64 4.29 5.73
N SER A 58 -3.12 3.53 4.73
CA SER A 58 -2.68 2.15 4.93
C SER A 58 -1.52 2.06 5.93
N LEU A 59 -0.49 2.90 5.80
CA LEU A 59 0.63 2.99 6.75
C LEU A 59 0.14 3.20 8.19
N ALA A 60 -0.85 4.07 8.38
CA ALA A 60 -1.43 4.28 9.70
C ALA A 60 -2.18 3.04 10.20
N THR A 61 -2.82 2.27 9.32
CA THR A 61 -3.49 1.02 9.66
C THR A 61 -2.50 -0.02 10.16
N GLU A 62 -1.41 -0.28 9.41
CA GLU A 62 -0.34 -1.19 9.84
C GLU A 62 0.24 -0.79 11.20
N LEU A 63 0.58 0.49 11.39
CA LEU A 63 1.14 0.96 12.65
C LEU A 63 0.19 0.79 13.85
N VAL A 64 -1.12 0.98 13.66
CA VAL A 64 -2.13 0.69 14.69
C VAL A 64 -2.21 -0.81 14.97
N CYS A 65 -2.13 -1.66 13.94
CA CYS A 65 -2.07 -3.12 14.08
C CYS A 65 -0.82 -3.57 14.83
N VAL A 66 0.38 -3.04 14.49
CA VAL A 66 1.62 -3.28 15.25
C VAL A 66 1.43 -3.00 16.74
N LEU A 67 0.90 -1.83 17.09
CA LEU A 67 0.72 -1.42 18.48
C LEU A 67 -0.30 -2.32 19.21
N ARG A 68 -1.38 -2.71 18.55
CA ARG A 68 -2.41 -3.60 19.07
C ARG A 68 -1.86 -5.00 19.30
N TYR A 69 -1.21 -5.61 18.31
CA TYR A 69 -0.62 -6.94 18.41
C TYR A 69 0.47 -7.01 19.50
N LYS A 70 1.37 -6.02 19.56
CA LYS A 70 2.37 -5.94 20.63
C LYS A 70 1.74 -5.85 22.02
N ARG A 71 0.70 -5.03 22.18
CA ARG A 71 -0.02 -4.97 23.44
C ARG A 71 -0.62 -6.33 23.80
N HIS A 72 -1.30 -6.98 22.86
CA HIS A 72 -1.89 -8.30 23.08
C HIS A 72 -0.84 -9.35 23.39
N HIS A 73 0.30 -9.37 22.70
CA HIS A 73 1.43 -10.24 23.02
C HIS A 73 1.86 -10.12 24.49
N PHE A 74 2.10 -8.92 24.98
CA PHE A 74 2.59 -8.70 26.34
C PHE A 74 1.52 -8.88 27.44
N THR A 75 0.25 -8.79 27.11
CA THR A 75 -0.86 -8.84 28.08
C THR A 75 -1.68 -10.11 28.02
N ALA A 76 -1.49 -10.98 27.04
CA ALA A 76 -2.14 -12.27 26.96
C ALA A 76 -1.82 -13.15 28.19
N SER A 77 -2.84 -13.77 28.77
CA SER A 77 -2.71 -14.59 29.96
C SER A 77 -3.65 -15.82 29.91
N GLY A 78 -3.31 -16.87 30.64
CA GLY A 78 -4.06 -18.12 30.70
C GLY A 78 -3.29 -19.31 30.12
N LEU A 79 -3.86 -20.51 30.19
CA LEU A 79 -3.17 -21.76 29.84
C LEU A 79 -2.79 -21.84 28.35
N SER A 80 -3.61 -21.31 27.46
CA SER A 80 -3.38 -21.32 26.02
C SER A 80 -2.62 -20.08 25.51
N SER A 81 -2.36 -19.10 26.40
CA SER A 81 -1.77 -17.81 26.00
C SER A 81 -0.36 -17.88 25.43
N PRO A 82 0.57 -18.76 25.86
CA PRO A 82 1.96 -18.70 25.40
C PRO A 82 2.09 -18.83 23.88
N LYS A 83 1.39 -19.79 23.27
CA LYS A 83 1.41 -20.00 21.81
C LYS A 83 0.78 -18.82 21.06
N ILE A 84 -0.40 -18.39 21.51
CA ILE A 84 -1.15 -17.31 20.85
C ILE A 84 -0.43 -15.96 21.02
N ALA A 85 0.19 -15.71 22.18
CA ALA A 85 1.00 -14.52 22.42
C ALA A 85 2.25 -14.46 21.51
N GLU A 86 2.88 -15.62 21.25
CA GLU A 86 4.00 -15.70 20.31
C GLU A 86 3.55 -15.33 18.89
N GLU A 87 2.41 -15.83 18.45
CA GLU A 87 1.83 -15.54 17.16
C GLU A 87 1.43 -14.06 17.01
N PHE A 88 0.88 -13.45 18.07
CA PHE A 88 0.64 -12.00 18.07
C PHE A 88 1.95 -11.20 17.85
N LEU A 89 3.09 -11.71 18.31
CA LEU A 89 4.38 -11.07 18.04
C LEU A 89 4.84 -11.29 16.61
N VAL A 90 4.60 -12.46 16.03
CA VAL A 90 4.87 -12.74 14.61
C VAL A 90 4.10 -11.74 13.74
N HIS A 91 2.77 -11.69 13.90
CA HIS A 91 1.93 -10.73 13.17
C HIS A 91 2.38 -9.27 13.38
N ALA A 92 2.72 -8.86 14.63
CA ALA A 92 3.23 -7.51 14.88
C ALA A 92 4.49 -7.18 14.08
N ASN A 93 5.36 -8.15 13.83
CA ASN A 93 6.59 -7.95 13.05
C ASN A 93 6.29 -7.89 11.54
N GLU A 94 5.32 -8.66 11.06
CA GLU A 94 4.85 -8.66 9.68
C GLU A 94 4.16 -7.33 9.35
N GLU A 95 3.26 -6.84 10.20
CA GLU A 95 2.66 -5.50 10.07
C GLU A 95 3.71 -4.38 10.06
N SER A 96 4.77 -4.53 10.86
CA SER A 96 5.89 -3.57 10.81
C SER A 96 6.62 -3.61 9.46
N ALA A 97 6.78 -4.78 8.87
CA ALA A 97 7.39 -4.92 7.54
C ALA A 97 6.47 -4.36 6.44
N HIS A 98 5.15 -4.54 6.56
CA HIS A 98 4.16 -3.91 5.67
C HIS A 98 4.26 -2.38 5.74
N ALA A 99 4.30 -1.81 6.94
CA ALA A 99 4.47 -0.38 7.17
C ALA A 99 5.74 0.16 6.49
N ASP A 100 6.88 -0.53 6.60
CA ASP A 100 8.15 -0.14 5.98
C ASP A 100 8.06 -0.17 4.44
N ARG A 101 7.42 -1.19 3.85
CA ARG A 101 7.20 -1.30 2.40
C ARG A 101 6.31 -0.17 1.87
N LEU A 102 5.25 0.17 2.61
CA LEU A 102 4.35 1.29 2.28
C LEU A 102 5.10 2.63 2.34
N ALA A 103 5.85 2.87 3.42
CA ALA A 103 6.65 4.08 3.59
C ALA A 103 7.69 4.26 2.47
N GLN A 104 8.39 3.19 2.10
CA GLN A 104 9.32 3.20 0.98
C GLN A 104 8.63 3.57 -0.34
N ARG A 105 7.44 3.02 -0.59
CA ARG A 105 6.69 3.34 -1.81
C ARG A 105 6.21 4.78 -1.84
N ILE A 106 5.77 5.34 -0.72
CA ILE A 106 5.40 6.76 -0.59
C ILE A 106 6.57 7.65 -1.01
N VAL A 107 7.78 7.38 -0.49
CA VAL A 107 8.99 8.13 -0.85
C VAL A 107 9.32 7.99 -2.34
N GLN A 108 9.23 6.79 -2.93
CA GLN A 108 9.45 6.57 -4.36
C GLN A 108 8.47 7.39 -5.22
N LEU A 109 7.26 7.61 -4.74
CA LEU A 109 6.27 8.46 -5.39
C LEU A 109 6.49 9.97 -5.15
N GLY A 110 7.54 10.34 -4.39
CA GLY A 110 7.85 11.73 -4.04
C GLY A 110 6.92 12.29 -2.97
N GLY A 111 6.31 11.43 -2.15
CA GLY A 111 5.54 11.78 -0.96
C GLY A 111 6.38 11.70 0.31
N GLU A 112 5.78 12.10 1.41
CA GLU A 112 6.32 11.98 2.76
C GLU A 112 5.49 10.95 3.53
N PRO A 113 6.13 9.88 4.10
CA PRO A 113 5.42 8.93 4.93
C PRO A 113 5.08 9.56 6.29
N ASP A 114 3.81 9.52 6.65
CA ASP A 114 3.31 10.15 7.89
C ASP A 114 3.32 9.14 9.05
N PHE A 115 4.36 9.21 9.88
CA PHE A 115 4.51 8.45 11.12
C PHE A 115 4.03 9.21 12.36
N SER A 116 3.34 10.35 12.21
CA SER A 116 2.88 11.15 13.35
C SER A 116 1.95 10.34 14.26
N PRO A 117 2.30 10.13 15.53
CA PRO A 117 1.44 9.40 16.47
C PRO A 117 0.11 10.11 16.75
N ASP A 118 0.07 11.44 16.59
CA ASP A 118 -1.10 12.26 16.92
C ASP A 118 -2.28 12.01 15.97
N SER A 119 -2.02 11.53 14.75
CA SER A 119 -3.02 11.29 13.71
C SER A 119 -3.22 9.81 13.35
N LEU A 120 -2.46 8.88 13.94
CA LEU A 120 -2.50 7.46 13.57
C LEU A 120 -3.91 6.87 13.64
N THR A 121 -4.58 6.97 14.78
CA THR A 121 -5.92 6.39 14.96
C THR A 121 -6.99 7.05 14.11
N GLN A 122 -6.80 8.30 13.70
CA GLN A 122 -7.74 9.02 12.85
C GLN A 122 -7.61 8.59 11.38
N ARG A 123 -6.39 8.27 10.93
CA ARG A 123 -6.11 7.86 9.55
C ARG A 123 -6.25 6.35 9.34
N SER A 124 -6.07 5.55 10.39
CA SER A 124 -6.18 4.10 10.37
C SER A 124 -7.60 3.65 10.03
N HIS A 125 -7.73 2.63 9.20
CA HIS A 125 -8.99 1.92 8.94
C HIS A 125 -9.34 0.99 10.10
N ALA A 126 -8.33 0.41 10.78
CA ALA A 126 -8.51 -0.49 11.92
C ALA A 126 -8.47 0.27 13.25
N ALA A 127 -9.28 -0.17 14.21
CA ALA A 127 -9.30 0.41 15.55
C ALA A 127 -8.20 -0.19 16.45
N TYR A 128 -7.64 0.65 17.33
CA TYR A 128 -6.84 0.16 18.45
C TYR A 128 -7.74 -0.53 19.48
N ASP A 129 -7.30 -1.68 20.03
CA ASP A 129 -8.05 -2.47 21.01
C ASP A 129 -7.30 -2.63 22.32
N GLN A 130 -8.05 -2.65 23.43
CA GLN A 130 -7.52 -2.81 24.79
C GLN A 130 -8.15 -4.01 25.53
N SER A 131 -8.65 -5.00 24.81
CA SER A 131 -9.17 -6.23 25.38
C SER A 131 -8.17 -6.88 26.32
N THR A 132 -8.65 -7.54 27.38
CA THR A 132 -7.84 -8.15 28.44
C THR A 132 -7.96 -9.67 28.46
N ASP A 133 -9.00 -10.23 27.87
CA ASP A 133 -9.16 -11.68 27.74
C ASP A 133 -8.75 -12.17 26.34
N LEU A 134 -8.19 -13.37 26.28
CA LEU A 134 -7.58 -13.92 25.08
C LEU A 134 -8.55 -14.03 23.89
N LYS A 135 -9.80 -14.45 24.15
CA LYS A 135 -10.81 -14.60 23.10
C LYS A 135 -11.21 -13.27 22.49
N SER A 136 -11.34 -12.23 23.31
CA SER A 136 -11.60 -10.86 22.83
C SER A 136 -10.42 -10.29 22.06
N MET A 137 -9.17 -10.57 22.48
CA MET A 137 -7.96 -10.18 21.74
C MET A 137 -7.94 -10.80 20.35
N ILE A 138 -8.16 -12.14 20.23
CA ILE A 138 -8.21 -12.83 18.94
C ILE A 138 -9.33 -12.24 18.06
N LYS A 139 -10.52 -12.05 18.62
CA LYS A 139 -11.66 -11.49 17.90
C LYS A 139 -11.40 -10.08 17.40
N SER A 140 -10.79 -9.21 18.21
CA SER A 140 -10.51 -7.82 17.81
C SER A 140 -9.42 -7.76 16.72
N ASN A 141 -8.42 -8.64 16.78
CA ASN A 141 -7.43 -8.77 15.72
C ASN A 141 -8.10 -9.26 14.43
N LEU A 142 -8.88 -10.32 14.45
CA LEU A 142 -9.62 -10.82 13.28
C LEU A 142 -10.51 -9.72 12.64
N ILE A 143 -11.17 -8.90 13.44
CA ILE A 143 -11.97 -7.78 12.92
C ILE A 143 -11.07 -6.79 12.17
N ALA A 144 -9.89 -6.50 12.69
CA ALA A 144 -8.99 -5.55 12.05
C ALA A 144 -8.39 -6.09 10.76
N GLU A 145 -7.98 -7.38 10.72
CA GLU A 145 -7.54 -8.01 9.45
C GLU A 145 -8.64 -7.93 8.39
N ARG A 146 -9.88 -8.25 8.76
CA ARG A 146 -11.00 -8.14 7.83
C ARG A 146 -11.25 -6.72 7.32
N VAL A 147 -11.01 -5.72 8.14
CA VAL A 147 -11.09 -4.29 7.75
C VAL A 147 -9.94 -3.95 6.79
N ALA A 148 -8.71 -4.42 7.07
CA ALA A 148 -7.56 -4.23 6.19
C ALA A 148 -7.78 -4.93 4.84
N ILE A 149 -8.24 -6.17 4.82
CA ILE A 149 -8.59 -6.94 3.61
C ILE A 149 -9.59 -6.16 2.73
N GLU A 150 -10.66 -5.64 3.32
CA GLU A 150 -11.66 -4.86 2.57
C GLU A 150 -11.07 -3.55 2.04
N ALA A 151 -10.31 -2.82 2.87
CA ALA A 151 -9.66 -1.58 2.47
C ALA A 151 -8.66 -1.80 1.32
N TYR A 152 -7.79 -2.81 1.42
CA TYR A 152 -6.81 -3.12 0.39
C TYR A 152 -7.44 -3.62 -0.91
N SER A 153 -8.50 -4.42 -0.84
CA SER A 153 -9.29 -4.82 -2.00
C SER A 153 -9.86 -3.60 -2.74
N GLN A 154 -10.37 -2.62 -2.01
CA GLN A 154 -10.87 -1.36 -2.61
C GLN A 154 -9.74 -0.52 -3.20
N ILE A 155 -8.60 -0.40 -2.50
CA ILE A 155 -7.41 0.33 -2.99
C ILE A 155 -6.90 -0.27 -4.30
N ILE A 156 -6.81 -1.60 -4.40
CA ILE A 156 -6.44 -2.31 -5.63
C ILE A 156 -7.38 -1.94 -6.78
N GLY A 157 -8.69 -1.93 -6.53
CA GLY A 157 -9.70 -1.51 -7.51
C GLY A 157 -9.55 -0.05 -7.95
N LEU A 158 -9.27 0.86 -7.02
CA LEU A 158 -9.05 2.29 -7.29
C LEU A 158 -7.77 2.53 -8.10
N ILE A 159 -6.69 1.82 -7.77
CA ILE A 159 -5.42 1.90 -8.51
C ILE A 159 -5.60 1.35 -9.92
N GLY A 160 -6.23 0.18 -10.07
CA GLY A 160 -6.43 -0.47 -11.37
C GLY A 160 -5.11 -0.58 -12.15
N ASP A 161 -5.08 -0.05 -13.37
CA ASP A 161 -3.89 -0.07 -14.25
C ASP A 161 -3.02 1.20 -14.15
N LYS A 162 -3.35 2.11 -13.24
CA LYS A 162 -2.68 3.41 -13.12
C LYS A 162 -1.25 3.31 -12.55
N ASP A 163 -1.02 2.36 -11.63
CA ASP A 163 0.27 2.12 -10.99
C ASP A 163 0.43 0.64 -10.64
N SER A 164 0.98 -0.11 -11.56
CA SER A 164 1.19 -1.56 -11.43
C SER A 164 2.13 -1.93 -10.28
N THR A 165 3.09 -1.07 -9.93
CA THR A 165 4.04 -1.32 -8.85
C THR A 165 3.37 -1.17 -7.49
N THR A 166 2.61 -0.08 -7.29
CA THR A 166 1.84 0.13 -6.06
C THR A 166 0.74 -0.92 -5.92
N ARG A 167 0.04 -1.24 -7.00
CA ARG A 167 -0.98 -2.28 -7.00
C ARG A 167 -0.42 -3.64 -6.55
N ARG A 168 0.71 -4.08 -7.10
CA ARG A 168 1.37 -5.33 -6.69
C ARG A 168 1.76 -5.32 -5.22
N LEU A 169 2.32 -4.20 -4.72
CA LEU A 169 2.64 -4.06 -3.31
C LEU A 169 1.42 -4.30 -2.40
N ILE A 170 0.27 -3.69 -2.74
CA ILE A 170 -0.96 -3.87 -1.96
C ILE A 170 -1.55 -5.27 -2.15
N GLU A 171 -1.42 -5.88 -3.33
CA GLU A 171 -1.83 -7.28 -3.58
C GLU A 171 -1.01 -8.26 -2.71
N ASP A 172 0.30 -8.04 -2.56
CA ASP A 172 1.15 -8.86 -1.70
C ASP A 172 0.74 -8.73 -0.22
N ILE A 173 0.56 -7.49 0.28
CA ILE A 173 0.10 -7.24 1.66
C ILE A 173 -1.28 -7.87 1.87
N LEU A 174 -2.23 -7.68 0.96
CA LEU A 174 -3.57 -8.30 1.04
C LEU A 174 -3.51 -9.82 1.20
N SER A 175 -2.55 -10.49 0.54
CA SER A 175 -2.36 -11.94 0.71
C SER A 175 -1.98 -12.31 2.14
N ASP A 176 -1.07 -11.54 2.74
CA ASP A 176 -0.60 -11.76 4.10
C ASP A 176 -1.75 -11.50 5.12
N GLU A 177 -2.56 -10.43 4.94
CA GLU A 177 -3.73 -10.15 5.80
C GLU A 177 -4.80 -11.26 5.74
N GLN A 178 -4.97 -11.89 4.56
CA GLN A 178 -5.89 -13.01 4.41
C GLN A 178 -5.40 -14.24 5.17
N GLU A 179 -4.09 -14.51 5.20
CA GLU A 179 -3.48 -15.57 5.98
C GLU A 179 -3.66 -15.31 7.49
N HIS A 180 -3.34 -14.11 7.99
CA HIS A 180 -3.57 -13.70 9.37
C HIS A 180 -5.05 -13.89 9.79
N ALA A 181 -5.99 -13.48 8.92
CA ALA A 181 -7.40 -13.61 9.21
C ALA A 181 -7.86 -15.08 9.33
N ASP A 182 -7.35 -15.98 8.48
CA ASP A 182 -7.68 -17.40 8.54
C ASP A 182 -7.12 -18.05 9.80
N GLU A 183 -5.88 -17.75 10.19
CA GLU A 183 -5.25 -18.24 11.43
C GLU A 183 -6.03 -17.80 12.68
N LEU A 184 -6.35 -16.50 12.76
CA LEU A 184 -7.13 -15.97 13.89
C LEU A 184 -8.54 -16.56 13.99
N LYS A 185 -9.18 -16.82 12.85
CA LYS A 185 -10.49 -17.45 12.79
C LYS A 185 -10.44 -18.88 13.31
N ASP A 186 -9.38 -19.64 12.97
CA ASP A 186 -9.23 -21.02 13.41
C ASP A 186 -9.11 -21.12 14.93
N TRP A 187 -8.39 -20.20 15.58
CA TRP A 187 -8.31 -20.14 17.04
C TRP A 187 -9.62 -19.81 17.75
N LEU A 188 -10.58 -19.20 17.07
CA LEU A 188 -11.91 -18.93 17.64
C LEU A 188 -12.84 -20.14 17.58
N THR A 189 -12.47 -21.18 16.82
CA THR A 189 -13.26 -22.42 16.67
C THR A 189 -12.81 -23.53 17.60
N GLU A 190 -11.64 -23.42 18.21
CA GLU A 190 -11.13 -24.33 19.26
C GLU A 190 -11.62 -23.92 20.67
#